data_a6fcc94747fafa3c79e873bce7564103
#
_entry.id   a6fcc94747fafa3c79e873bce7564103
#
_cell.length_a   1.000
_cell.length_b   1.000
_cell.length_c   1.000
_cell.angle_alpha   90.00
_cell.angle_beta   90.00
_cell.angle_gamma   90.00
#
_symmetry.space_group_name_H-M   'P 1'
#
loop_
_entity.id
_entity.type
_entity.pdbx_description
1 polymer ?
#
loop_
_entity_poly.entity_id
_entity_poly.type
_entity_poly.pdbx_seq_one_letter_code
_entity_poly.pdbx_strand_id
1 'polypeptide(L)'
;MDPLPAALPGTAVRVLATTDLAAVLVPFRTSYGQGGSCAGVVDLLEAERERQPTVWLDAGDFTVGPAYPLLGTRPWADMGELPIDAAAAGNHEFDDGVPALLEATRVLPYPLLCANLDVGLPASAMVETGAGPLGVIGLTHPHVHRLSKAPPPADGWGGRVGPLARALRSQGARWVVAILHDGVDWWPDLDPNGPPTRARAERLADTARPWAGEVDLIVGGHVPDGWVGELAGTPVGHAHVFAASVLVIDLPSEGAARPVVRGWFPVPPTRPARRTPAVEALDAAATNVVGESRHTWLSLTGADRYLPDLIAEALREATGAGAGMVLAAQHLTQGTLDGVTAALRAGPVTELDLMWLFALADDRPATVELRPGEFATVVARHAATADPTARDADRVWWNWSRMPAGVSAGTADPDAVAVMPWVVPRLAELLDRDLATEPATTGARAALLRALT
;
A
#
# COMPACT_ATOMS: atom_id res chain seq x y z
N MET A 1 24.28 4.74 9.12
CA MET A 1 22.90 4.19 9.32
C MET A 1 22.67 4.18 10.82
N ASP A 2 21.65 4.84 11.31
CA ASP A 2 21.30 4.72 12.72
C ASP A 2 20.75 3.31 12.94
N PRO A 3 21.30 2.54 13.86
CA PRO A 3 20.82 1.20 14.14
C PRO A 3 19.39 1.28 14.71
N LEU A 4 18.62 0.20 14.51
CA LEU A 4 17.33 0.07 15.20
C LEU A 4 17.53 0.19 16.71
N PRO A 5 16.53 0.68 17.46
CA PRO A 5 16.67 0.84 18.91
C PRO A 5 16.99 -0.51 19.56
N ALA A 6 17.83 -0.50 20.59
CA ALA A 6 18.11 -1.72 21.35
C ALA A 6 16.78 -2.33 21.85
N ALA A 7 16.70 -3.66 21.87
CA ALA A 7 15.56 -4.36 22.44
C ALA A 7 15.35 -3.99 23.92
N LEU A 8 14.10 -3.98 24.34
CA LEU A 8 13.79 -3.77 25.76
C LEU A 8 14.32 -4.93 26.61
N PRO A 9 14.72 -4.66 27.85
CA PRO A 9 15.03 -5.73 28.79
C PRO A 9 13.85 -6.71 28.89
N GLY A 10 14.14 -8.01 28.78
CA GLY A 10 13.10 -9.06 28.80
C GLY A 10 12.42 -9.30 27.45
N THR A 11 12.89 -8.73 26.36
CA THR A 11 12.47 -9.12 25.01
C THR A 11 12.95 -10.55 24.70
N ALA A 12 12.04 -11.41 24.25
CA ALA A 12 12.37 -12.77 23.83
C ALA A 12 12.53 -12.87 22.30
N VAL A 13 11.66 -12.17 21.57
CA VAL A 13 11.65 -12.14 20.10
C VAL A 13 11.40 -10.70 19.65
N ARG A 14 12.13 -10.25 18.64
CA ARG A 14 11.82 -9.03 17.92
C ARG A 14 11.02 -9.35 16.67
N VAL A 15 10.00 -8.57 16.39
CA VAL A 15 9.30 -8.60 15.11
C VAL A 15 9.69 -7.34 14.33
N LEU A 16 10.16 -7.51 13.11
CA LEU A 16 10.18 -6.49 12.09
C LEU A 16 8.96 -6.71 11.20
N ALA A 17 8.16 -5.68 10.99
CA ALA A 17 6.99 -5.80 10.15
C ALA A 17 7.00 -4.75 9.02
N THR A 18 6.55 -5.19 7.85
CA THR A 18 6.39 -4.37 6.63
C THR A 18 5.00 -4.53 6.08
N THR A 19 4.65 -3.67 5.15
CA THR A 19 3.43 -3.72 4.38
C THR A 19 3.65 -3.07 3.02
N ASP A 20 2.87 -3.46 2.03
CA ASP A 20 2.86 -2.82 0.72
C ASP A 20 4.28 -2.63 0.16
N LEU A 21 5.11 -3.68 0.23
CA LEU A 21 6.49 -3.64 -0.25
C LEU A 21 6.57 -3.31 -1.75
N ALA A 22 5.50 -3.59 -2.51
CA ALA A 22 5.34 -3.22 -3.91
C ALA A 22 6.56 -3.60 -4.78
N ALA A 23 7.25 -4.69 -4.42
CA ALA A 23 8.48 -5.15 -5.06
C ALA A 23 9.53 -4.03 -5.24
N VAL A 24 9.74 -3.20 -4.20
CA VAL A 24 10.79 -2.18 -4.18
C VAL A 24 12.15 -2.87 -4.07
N LEU A 25 12.56 -3.54 -5.15
CA LEU A 25 13.81 -4.29 -5.21
C LEU A 25 15.03 -3.38 -5.31
N VAL A 26 14.87 -2.16 -5.82
CA VAL A 26 15.93 -1.14 -5.88
C VAL A 26 15.46 0.15 -5.24
N PRO A 27 16.37 0.95 -4.65
CA PRO A 27 16.01 2.27 -4.12
C PRO A 27 15.45 3.18 -5.22
N PHE A 28 14.43 3.97 -4.87
CA PHE A 28 13.79 4.92 -5.79
C PHE A 28 13.82 6.34 -5.22
N ARG A 29 13.54 7.34 -6.06
CA ARG A 29 13.54 8.75 -5.64
C ARG A 29 12.21 9.09 -4.99
N THR A 30 12.28 9.73 -3.83
CA THR A 30 11.13 10.27 -3.09
C THR A 30 11.16 11.79 -3.09
N SER A 31 10.15 12.43 -2.50
CA SER A 31 10.09 13.90 -2.35
C SER A 31 11.29 14.49 -1.59
N TYR A 32 11.97 13.74 -0.74
CA TYR A 32 13.07 14.23 0.11
C TYR A 32 14.39 13.45 0.00
N GLY A 33 14.49 12.47 -0.89
CA GLY A 33 15.74 11.72 -1.06
C GLY A 33 15.58 10.42 -1.79
N GLN A 34 16.32 9.42 -1.37
CA GLN A 34 16.12 8.04 -1.81
C GLN A 34 15.27 7.31 -0.77
N GLY A 35 14.24 6.60 -1.21
CA GLY A 35 13.46 5.67 -0.43
C GLY A 35 14.25 4.40 -0.12
N GLY A 36 13.74 3.59 0.81
CA GLY A 36 14.30 2.30 1.15
C GLY A 36 14.16 1.27 0.02
N SER A 37 14.48 0.03 0.35
CA SER A 37 14.34 -1.10 -0.57
C SER A 37 14.15 -2.40 0.21
N CYS A 38 13.67 -3.45 -0.45
CA CYS A 38 13.62 -4.79 0.16
C CYS A 38 15.00 -5.23 0.68
N ALA A 39 16.08 -4.92 -0.05
CA ALA A 39 17.43 -5.22 0.41
C ALA A 39 17.80 -4.47 1.69
N GLY A 40 17.33 -3.23 1.86
CA GLY A 40 17.51 -2.49 3.10
C GLY A 40 16.76 -3.10 4.30
N VAL A 41 15.59 -3.70 4.05
CA VAL A 41 14.89 -4.46 5.10
C VAL A 41 15.67 -5.71 5.48
N VAL A 42 16.24 -6.41 4.50
CA VAL A 42 17.09 -7.59 4.74
C VAL A 42 18.32 -7.21 5.57
N ASP A 43 19.01 -6.10 5.25
CA ASP A 43 20.14 -5.63 6.05
C ASP A 43 19.77 -5.39 7.52
N LEU A 44 18.61 -4.74 7.77
CA LEU A 44 18.10 -4.51 9.12
C LEU A 44 17.78 -5.82 9.84
N LEU A 45 17.15 -6.77 9.13
CA LEU A 45 16.79 -8.07 9.68
C LEU A 45 18.02 -8.89 10.06
N GLU A 46 19.00 -8.97 9.18
CA GLU A 46 20.24 -9.70 9.43
C GLU A 46 21.00 -9.11 10.64
N ALA A 47 21.14 -7.78 10.69
CA ALA A 47 21.76 -7.11 11.81
C ALA A 47 21.04 -7.37 13.15
N GLU A 48 19.70 -7.49 13.14
CA GLU A 48 18.94 -7.82 14.35
C GLU A 48 19.02 -9.32 14.69
N ARG A 49 19.02 -10.22 13.70
CA ARG A 49 19.19 -11.66 13.91
C ARG A 49 20.55 -12.04 14.52
N GLU A 50 21.58 -11.23 14.28
CA GLU A 50 22.88 -11.38 14.95
C GLU A 50 22.82 -11.06 16.46
N ARG A 51 21.84 -10.27 16.90
CA ARG A 51 21.70 -9.78 18.28
C ARG A 51 20.71 -10.58 19.09
N GLN A 52 19.61 -11.02 18.45
CA GLN A 52 18.50 -11.67 19.13
C GLN A 52 17.59 -12.42 18.14
N PRO A 53 16.75 -13.36 18.60
CA PRO A 53 15.72 -13.95 17.80
C PRO A 53 14.85 -12.88 17.16
N THR A 54 14.82 -12.83 15.82
CA THR A 54 14.07 -11.83 15.05
C THR A 54 13.34 -12.47 13.90
N VAL A 55 12.07 -12.12 13.73
CA VAL A 55 11.20 -12.56 12.63
C VAL A 55 10.76 -11.38 11.79
N TRP A 56 10.52 -11.62 10.50
CA TRP A 56 9.98 -10.65 9.57
C TRP A 56 8.56 -11.06 9.14
N LEU A 57 7.57 -10.22 9.45
CA LEU A 57 6.18 -10.38 9.05
C LEU A 57 5.82 -9.31 8.02
N ASP A 58 5.03 -9.68 6.99
CA ASP A 58 4.57 -8.74 5.97
C ASP A 58 3.05 -8.72 5.87
N ALA A 59 2.46 -7.54 5.82
CA ALA A 59 1.01 -7.35 5.83
C ALA A 59 0.37 -7.31 4.43
N GLY A 60 1.06 -7.74 3.38
CA GLY A 60 0.52 -7.91 2.03
C GLY A 60 0.83 -6.78 1.05
N ASP A 61 0.34 -6.92 -0.18
CA ASP A 61 0.60 -6.04 -1.32
C ASP A 61 2.10 -5.94 -1.65
N PHE A 62 2.80 -7.07 -1.66
CA PHE A 62 4.25 -7.08 -1.83
C PHE A 62 4.70 -7.27 -3.29
N THR A 63 3.81 -7.65 -4.24
CA THR A 63 4.17 -7.92 -5.65
C THR A 63 3.78 -6.83 -6.64
N VAL A 64 2.99 -5.85 -6.25
CA VAL A 64 2.60 -4.70 -7.07
C VAL A 64 3.76 -3.70 -7.18
N GLY A 65 3.72 -2.80 -8.17
CA GLY A 65 4.72 -1.74 -8.30
C GLY A 65 5.48 -1.76 -9.63
N PRO A 66 6.55 -0.96 -9.75
CA PRO A 66 7.22 -0.69 -11.04
C PRO A 66 7.81 -1.91 -11.75
N ALA A 67 8.18 -2.97 -11.03
CA ALA A 67 8.70 -4.19 -11.64
C ALA A 67 7.67 -4.86 -12.56
N TYR A 68 6.40 -4.81 -12.19
CA TYR A 68 5.32 -5.45 -12.96
C TYR A 68 5.20 -4.90 -14.39
N PRO A 69 5.02 -3.58 -14.63
CA PRO A 69 4.95 -3.05 -16.00
C PRO A 69 6.25 -3.21 -16.79
N LEU A 70 7.41 -3.22 -16.15
CA LEU A 70 8.69 -3.41 -16.82
C LEU A 70 8.88 -4.85 -17.31
N LEU A 71 8.42 -5.83 -16.54
CA LEU A 71 8.60 -7.25 -16.85
C LEU A 71 7.40 -7.86 -17.59
N GLY A 72 6.22 -7.19 -17.56
CA GLY A 72 4.95 -7.77 -18.01
C GLY A 72 4.44 -8.92 -17.14
N THR A 73 5.10 -9.19 -16.01
CA THR A 73 4.72 -10.20 -15.02
C THR A 73 5.11 -9.76 -13.63
N ARG A 74 4.39 -10.24 -12.62
CA ARG A 74 4.69 -9.93 -11.21
C ARG A 74 5.97 -10.63 -10.76
N PRO A 75 6.81 -9.97 -9.95
CA PRO A 75 8.10 -10.50 -9.52
C PRO A 75 7.97 -11.47 -8.33
N TRP A 76 7.10 -12.47 -8.42
CA TRP A 76 6.88 -13.44 -7.35
C TRP A 76 8.15 -14.19 -6.95
N ALA A 77 8.99 -14.54 -7.93
CA ALA A 77 10.25 -15.24 -7.66
C ALA A 77 11.23 -14.36 -6.88
N ASP A 78 11.30 -13.05 -7.20
CA ASP A 78 12.15 -12.11 -6.47
C ASP A 78 11.67 -11.93 -5.03
N MET A 79 10.35 -11.83 -4.84
CA MET A 79 9.76 -11.75 -3.50
C MET A 79 9.94 -13.05 -2.72
N GLY A 80 9.97 -14.19 -3.38
CA GLY A 80 10.28 -15.48 -2.77
C GLY A 80 11.74 -15.63 -2.30
N GLU A 81 12.64 -14.77 -2.73
CA GLU A 81 14.03 -14.74 -2.23
C GLU A 81 14.17 -13.98 -0.88
N LEU A 82 13.14 -13.23 -0.49
CA LEU A 82 13.17 -12.48 0.75
C LEU A 82 12.97 -13.41 1.96
N PRO A 83 13.73 -13.23 3.04
CA PRO A 83 13.67 -14.08 4.24
C PRO A 83 12.47 -13.69 5.16
N ILE A 84 11.30 -13.50 4.55
CA ILE A 84 10.02 -13.27 5.23
C ILE A 84 9.64 -14.57 5.95
N ASP A 85 9.18 -14.48 7.19
CA ASP A 85 8.77 -15.66 7.97
C ASP A 85 7.29 -16.00 7.79
N ALA A 86 6.43 -14.98 7.57
CA ALA A 86 5.03 -15.15 7.17
C ALA A 86 4.49 -13.83 6.57
N ALA A 87 3.56 -13.94 5.61
CA ALA A 87 2.87 -12.80 5.02
C ALA A 87 1.35 -12.99 5.01
N ALA A 88 0.60 -11.89 5.07
CA ALA A 88 -0.83 -11.90 4.73
C ALA A 88 -1.02 -11.59 3.23
N ALA A 89 -2.08 -12.08 2.63
CA ALA A 89 -2.47 -11.64 1.31
C ALA A 89 -3.12 -10.25 1.40
N GLY A 90 -2.60 -9.28 0.65
CA GLY A 90 -3.25 -7.99 0.45
C GLY A 90 -4.30 -8.05 -0.67
N ASN A 91 -4.78 -6.90 -1.11
CA ASN A 91 -5.74 -6.88 -2.21
C ASN A 91 -5.06 -7.09 -3.58
N HIS A 92 -3.86 -6.60 -3.76
CA HIS A 92 -3.14 -6.73 -5.03
C HIS A 92 -2.63 -8.14 -5.32
N GLU A 93 -2.53 -9.02 -4.35
CA GLU A 93 -2.26 -10.43 -4.59
C GLU A 93 -3.40 -11.09 -5.40
N PHE A 94 -4.61 -10.55 -5.35
CA PHE A 94 -5.78 -11.08 -6.06
C PHE A 94 -6.06 -10.41 -7.42
N ASP A 95 -5.26 -9.47 -7.90
CA ASP A 95 -5.53 -8.74 -9.15
C ASP A 95 -5.62 -9.65 -10.39
N ASP A 96 -4.87 -10.75 -10.40
CA ASP A 96 -4.88 -11.73 -11.47
C ASP A 96 -5.86 -12.90 -11.18
N GLY A 97 -6.59 -12.83 -10.07
CA GLY A 97 -7.57 -13.79 -9.60
C GLY A 97 -6.98 -14.96 -8.81
N VAL A 98 -7.85 -15.68 -8.09
CA VAL A 98 -7.45 -16.75 -7.17
C VAL A 98 -6.61 -17.86 -7.82
N PRO A 99 -6.93 -18.39 -9.03
CA PRO A 99 -6.12 -19.43 -9.64
C PRO A 99 -4.67 -18.98 -9.92
N ALA A 100 -4.46 -17.74 -10.38
CA ALA A 100 -3.14 -17.20 -10.63
C ALA A 100 -2.36 -17.01 -9.32
N LEU A 101 -3.03 -16.53 -8.27
CA LEU A 101 -2.44 -16.40 -6.94
C LEU A 101 -1.96 -17.75 -6.40
N LEU A 102 -2.79 -18.79 -6.45
CA LEU A 102 -2.41 -20.13 -5.93
C LEU A 102 -1.24 -20.76 -6.71
N GLU A 103 -1.15 -20.48 -8.01
CA GLU A 103 0.03 -20.89 -8.79
C GLU A 103 1.29 -20.12 -8.35
N ALA A 104 1.16 -18.80 -8.19
CA ALA A 104 2.26 -17.93 -7.81
C ALA A 104 2.79 -18.25 -6.39
N THR A 105 1.94 -18.65 -5.45
CA THR A 105 2.39 -19.00 -4.08
C THR A 105 3.33 -20.20 -4.03
N ARG A 106 3.40 -21.03 -5.07
CA ARG A 106 4.30 -22.18 -5.12
C ARG A 106 5.79 -21.83 -5.12
N VAL A 107 6.13 -20.61 -5.48
CA VAL A 107 7.53 -20.14 -5.46
C VAL A 107 7.91 -19.49 -4.15
N LEU A 108 6.95 -19.23 -3.25
CA LEU A 108 7.21 -18.61 -1.96
C LEU A 108 7.68 -19.67 -0.95
N PRO A 109 8.82 -19.49 -0.28
CA PRO A 109 9.31 -20.39 0.76
C PRO A 109 8.61 -20.16 2.11
N TYR A 110 7.80 -19.11 2.21
CA TYR A 110 7.05 -18.73 3.40
C TYR A 110 5.54 -18.80 3.17
N PRO A 111 4.74 -18.98 4.23
CA PRO A 111 3.29 -19.06 4.09
C PRO A 111 2.69 -17.68 3.75
N LEU A 112 1.86 -17.64 2.70
CA LEU A 112 0.95 -16.55 2.42
C LEU A 112 -0.41 -16.88 3.02
N LEU A 113 -0.88 -16.06 3.97
CA LEU A 113 -2.01 -16.37 4.83
C LEU A 113 -3.26 -15.57 4.45
N CYS A 114 -4.44 -16.23 4.53
CA CYS A 114 -5.73 -15.56 4.35
C CYS A 114 -6.85 -16.28 5.10
N ALA A 115 -7.19 -15.83 6.30
CA ALA A 115 -8.19 -16.47 7.15
C ALA A 115 -9.63 -16.07 6.82
N ASN A 116 -9.83 -14.90 6.23
CA ASN A 116 -11.16 -14.34 5.98
C ASN A 116 -11.73 -14.62 4.59
N LEU A 117 -10.99 -15.35 3.73
CA LEU A 117 -11.48 -15.88 2.45
C LEU A 117 -11.29 -17.40 2.42
N ASP A 118 -12.18 -18.09 1.71
CA ASP A 118 -12.04 -19.51 1.40
C ASP A 118 -11.49 -19.66 -0.03
N VAL A 119 -10.19 -19.44 -0.17
CA VAL A 119 -9.49 -19.38 -1.47
C VAL A 119 -8.35 -20.39 -1.60
N GLY A 120 -8.24 -21.34 -0.62
CA GLY A 120 -7.18 -22.37 -0.65
C GLY A 120 -5.84 -21.91 -0.05
N LEU A 121 -5.74 -20.67 0.44
CA LEU A 121 -4.59 -20.22 1.24
C LEU A 121 -4.72 -20.70 2.70
N PRO A 122 -3.61 -20.97 3.40
CA PRO A 122 -3.65 -21.25 4.83
C PRO A 122 -4.17 -20.05 5.63
N ALA A 123 -4.98 -20.31 6.65
CA ALA A 123 -5.54 -19.25 7.49
C ALA A 123 -4.52 -18.72 8.52
N SER A 124 -3.60 -19.59 8.94
CA SER A 124 -2.60 -19.31 9.97
C SER A 124 -1.38 -20.21 9.82
N ALA A 125 -0.29 -19.85 10.47
CA ALA A 125 0.94 -20.61 10.51
C ALA A 125 1.58 -20.55 11.90
N MET A 126 2.43 -21.53 12.22
CA MET A 126 3.38 -21.50 13.31
C MET A 126 4.74 -21.11 12.76
N VAL A 127 5.33 -20.05 13.29
CA VAL A 127 6.69 -19.61 12.99
C VAL A 127 7.58 -19.97 14.16
N GLU A 128 8.59 -20.81 13.90
CA GLU A 128 9.56 -21.16 14.92
C GLU A 128 10.51 -20.00 15.15
N THR A 129 10.67 -19.60 16.40
CA THR A 129 11.65 -18.59 16.83
C THR A 129 12.66 -19.20 17.79
N GLY A 130 13.79 -18.54 17.97
CA GLY A 130 14.78 -19.00 18.96
C GLY A 130 14.30 -18.98 20.43
N ALA A 131 13.07 -18.46 20.68
CA ALA A 131 12.52 -18.31 22.03
C ALA A 131 11.12 -18.95 22.19
N GLY A 132 10.70 -19.72 21.23
CA GLY A 132 9.42 -20.45 21.22
C GLY A 132 8.52 -20.11 20.03
N PRO A 133 7.46 -20.90 19.78
CA PRO A 133 6.64 -20.74 18.59
C PRO A 133 5.80 -19.46 18.63
N LEU A 134 5.74 -18.77 17.50
CA LEU A 134 4.88 -17.62 17.22
C LEU A 134 3.72 -18.07 16.32
N GLY A 135 2.49 -17.96 16.79
CA GLY A 135 1.30 -18.17 15.96
C GLY A 135 1.01 -16.92 15.13
N VAL A 136 0.81 -17.07 13.83
CA VAL A 136 0.49 -15.99 12.91
C VAL A 136 -0.83 -16.28 12.21
N ILE A 137 -1.75 -15.31 12.22
CA ILE A 137 -3.05 -15.37 11.51
C ILE A 137 -3.01 -14.25 10.44
N GLY A 138 -3.27 -14.58 9.18
CA GLY A 138 -3.32 -13.60 8.11
C GLY A 138 -4.75 -13.23 7.72
N LEU A 139 -5.00 -11.94 7.48
CA LEU A 139 -6.30 -11.42 7.08
C LEU A 139 -6.09 -10.42 5.92
N THR A 140 -6.83 -10.61 4.82
CA THR A 140 -6.87 -9.61 3.75
C THR A 140 -7.88 -8.51 4.07
N HIS A 141 -7.88 -7.46 3.25
CA HIS A 141 -8.78 -6.31 3.40
C HIS A 141 -10.26 -6.73 3.43
N PRO A 142 -11.09 -6.21 4.34
CA PRO A 142 -12.49 -6.61 4.48
C PRO A 142 -13.35 -6.39 3.22
N HIS A 143 -12.94 -5.45 2.37
CA HIS A 143 -13.62 -5.16 1.09
C HIS A 143 -12.77 -5.54 -0.13
N VAL A 144 -11.89 -6.53 -0.01
CA VAL A 144 -10.96 -6.97 -1.07
C VAL A 144 -11.65 -7.26 -2.41
N HIS A 145 -12.89 -7.78 -2.40
CA HIS A 145 -13.70 -8.07 -3.58
C HIS A 145 -14.09 -6.83 -4.40
N ARG A 146 -13.98 -5.63 -3.79
CA ARG A 146 -14.21 -4.34 -4.46
C ARG A 146 -12.92 -3.73 -4.99
N LEU A 147 -11.77 -4.20 -4.52
CA LEU A 147 -10.44 -3.69 -4.84
C LEU A 147 -9.71 -4.57 -5.86
N SER A 148 -10.14 -5.81 -6.04
CA SER A 148 -9.47 -6.82 -6.85
C SER A 148 -10.43 -7.89 -7.35
N LYS A 149 -9.90 -8.95 -7.97
CA LYS A 149 -10.68 -10.13 -8.41
C LYS A 149 -10.87 -11.19 -7.31
N ALA A 150 -10.73 -10.81 -6.04
CA ALA A 150 -11.03 -11.70 -4.93
C ALA A 150 -12.54 -11.94 -4.78
N PRO A 151 -12.96 -13.10 -4.24
CA PRO A 151 -14.35 -13.27 -3.80
C PRO A 151 -14.66 -12.38 -2.60
N PRO A 152 -15.95 -12.08 -2.32
CA PRO A 152 -16.31 -11.39 -1.10
C PRO A 152 -15.94 -12.22 0.13
N PRO A 153 -15.48 -11.60 1.22
CA PRO A 153 -15.28 -12.29 2.48
C PRO A 153 -16.56 -12.96 2.96
N ALA A 154 -16.42 -14.13 3.61
CA ALA A 154 -17.55 -14.77 4.26
C ALA A 154 -18.11 -13.89 5.37
N ASP A 155 -19.39 -14.06 5.71
CA ASP A 155 -20.05 -13.35 6.79
C ASP A 155 -19.24 -13.43 8.09
N GLY A 156 -19.07 -12.29 8.75
CA GLY A 156 -18.29 -12.20 9.99
C GLY A 156 -16.81 -12.49 9.81
N TRP A 157 -16.17 -11.88 8.82
CA TRP A 157 -14.77 -12.12 8.43
C TRP A 157 -13.76 -12.15 9.60
N GLY A 158 -13.99 -11.39 10.68
CA GLY A 158 -13.18 -11.46 11.90
C GLY A 158 -13.53 -12.62 12.83
N GLY A 159 -14.65 -13.30 12.65
CA GLY A 159 -15.14 -14.38 13.53
C GLY A 159 -14.25 -15.62 13.58
N ARG A 160 -13.37 -15.81 12.60
CA ARG A 160 -12.40 -16.91 12.57
C ARG A 160 -11.17 -16.67 13.46
N VAL A 161 -10.85 -15.41 13.80
CA VAL A 161 -9.61 -15.07 14.52
C VAL A 161 -9.54 -15.71 15.89
N GLY A 162 -10.59 -15.58 16.71
CA GLY A 162 -10.61 -16.17 18.04
C GLY A 162 -10.44 -17.68 18.05
N PRO A 163 -11.20 -18.48 17.28
CA PRO A 163 -10.97 -19.92 17.15
C PRO A 163 -9.54 -20.27 16.68
N LEU A 164 -8.99 -19.56 15.72
CA LEU A 164 -7.62 -19.79 15.23
C LEU A 164 -6.58 -19.45 16.30
N ALA A 165 -6.73 -18.35 17.01
CA ALA A 165 -5.83 -17.98 18.11
C ALA A 165 -5.80 -19.03 19.21
N ARG A 166 -6.98 -19.56 19.61
CA ARG A 166 -7.06 -20.66 20.60
C ARG A 166 -6.41 -21.95 20.08
N ALA A 167 -6.62 -22.27 18.80
CA ALA A 167 -5.98 -23.44 18.17
C ALA A 167 -4.45 -23.32 18.16
N LEU A 168 -3.92 -22.16 17.76
CA LEU A 168 -2.47 -21.91 17.79
C LEU A 168 -1.90 -22.00 19.20
N ARG A 169 -2.58 -21.44 20.21
CA ARG A 169 -2.16 -21.57 21.61
C ARG A 169 -2.19 -23.03 22.09
N SER A 170 -3.19 -23.81 21.67
CA SER A 170 -3.26 -25.23 22.00
C SER A 170 -2.14 -26.08 21.36
N GLN A 171 -1.59 -25.58 20.25
CA GLN A 171 -0.43 -26.14 19.56
C GLN A 171 0.91 -25.67 20.14
N GLY A 172 0.88 -24.78 21.14
CA GLY A 172 2.07 -24.31 21.83
C GLY A 172 2.53 -22.91 21.45
N ALA A 173 1.73 -22.16 20.66
CA ALA A 173 2.08 -20.76 20.37
C ALA A 173 2.22 -19.96 21.67
N ARG A 174 3.38 -19.35 21.85
CA ARG A 174 3.68 -18.51 23.00
C ARG A 174 3.05 -17.12 22.84
N TRP A 175 3.03 -16.61 21.63
CA TRP A 175 2.35 -15.39 21.21
C TRP A 175 1.51 -15.68 19.98
N VAL A 176 0.44 -14.91 19.81
CA VAL A 176 -0.39 -14.97 18.60
C VAL A 176 -0.49 -13.55 18.02
N VAL A 177 -0.04 -13.41 16.77
CA VAL A 177 -0.08 -12.17 16.02
C VAL A 177 -1.09 -12.27 14.89
N ALA A 178 -1.97 -11.30 14.76
CA ALA A 178 -2.77 -11.13 13.55
C ALA A 178 -2.07 -10.14 12.59
N ILE A 179 -1.85 -10.57 11.36
CA ILE A 179 -1.43 -9.68 10.27
C ILE A 179 -2.69 -9.32 9.48
N LEU A 180 -3.01 -8.05 9.40
CA LEU A 180 -4.23 -7.56 8.77
C LEU A 180 -3.88 -6.56 7.66
N HIS A 181 -4.24 -6.87 6.42
CA HIS A 181 -4.07 -5.91 5.32
C HIS A 181 -5.19 -4.85 5.36
N ASP A 182 -5.22 -4.08 6.44
CA ASP A 182 -6.02 -2.87 6.68
C ASP A 182 -5.32 -2.04 7.76
N GLY A 183 -5.58 -0.74 7.81
CA GLY A 183 -4.85 0.15 8.70
C GLY A 183 -5.66 1.37 9.13
N VAL A 184 -4.98 2.26 9.83
CA VAL A 184 -5.52 3.55 10.25
C VAL A 184 -5.05 4.63 9.30
N ASP A 185 -5.97 5.18 8.53
CA ASP A 185 -5.69 6.33 7.67
C ASP A 185 -5.28 7.53 8.49
N TRP A 186 -4.16 8.12 8.11
CA TRP A 186 -3.71 9.39 8.61
C TRP A 186 -3.51 10.35 7.42
N TRP A 187 -3.74 11.66 7.63
CA TRP A 187 -3.63 12.64 6.57
C TRP A 187 -2.87 13.88 7.03
N PRO A 188 -1.77 14.27 6.34
CA PRO A 188 -0.91 15.39 6.77
C PRO A 188 -1.62 16.74 6.86
N ASP A 189 -2.67 16.96 6.08
CA ASP A 189 -3.40 18.25 6.05
C ASP A 189 -4.19 18.55 7.33
N LEU A 190 -4.41 17.55 8.17
CA LEU A 190 -5.23 17.71 9.36
C LEU A 190 -4.40 18.03 10.61
N ASP A 191 -3.24 17.56 10.70
CA ASP A 191 -2.16 17.85 11.63
C ASP A 191 -1.03 16.84 11.39
N PRO A 192 0.05 17.20 10.72
CA PRO A 192 1.15 16.26 10.44
C PRO A 192 1.82 15.72 11.71
N ASN A 193 1.62 16.38 12.86
CA ASN A 193 2.17 15.98 14.17
C ASN A 193 1.09 15.51 15.14
N GLY A 194 -0.18 15.49 14.71
CA GLY A 194 -1.30 15.10 15.55
C GLY A 194 -1.58 13.61 15.51
N PRO A 195 -2.24 13.07 16.52
CA PRO A 195 -2.76 11.71 16.47
C PRO A 195 -3.81 11.60 15.36
N PRO A 196 -3.98 10.41 14.73
CA PRO A 196 -5.06 10.17 13.78
C PRO A 196 -6.39 10.56 14.39
N THR A 197 -7.25 11.16 13.59
CA THR A 197 -8.57 11.57 14.09
C THR A 197 -9.30 10.35 14.67
N ARG A 198 -10.04 10.56 15.75
CA ARG A 198 -10.77 9.50 16.46
C ARG A 198 -11.66 8.66 15.53
N ALA A 199 -12.28 9.27 14.54
CA ALA A 199 -13.13 8.59 13.57
C ALA A 199 -12.40 7.53 12.71
N ARG A 200 -11.10 7.70 12.47
CA ARG A 200 -10.29 6.79 11.65
C ARG A 200 -9.79 5.58 12.44
N ALA A 201 -9.33 5.83 13.67
CA ALA A 201 -8.99 4.74 14.59
C ALA A 201 -10.23 3.91 14.94
N GLU A 202 -11.42 4.55 15.03
CA GLU A 202 -12.69 3.87 15.30
C GLU A 202 -13.07 2.88 14.20
N ARG A 203 -12.79 3.16 12.92
CA ARG A 203 -13.07 2.23 11.82
C ARG A 203 -12.33 0.90 11.97
N LEU A 204 -11.02 0.95 12.10
CA LEU A 204 -10.22 -0.26 12.30
C LEU A 204 -10.59 -0.94 13.64
N ALA A 205 -10.88 -0.13 14.68
CA ALA A 205 -11.36 -0.65 15.96
C ALA A 205 -12.68 -1.41 15.83
N ASP A 206 -13.63 -0.91 15.05
CA ASP A 206 -14.91 -1.61 14.84
C ASP A 206 -14.73 -2.92 14.10
N THR A 207 -13.83 -2.96 13.11
CA THR A 207 -13.47 -4.17 12.37
C THR A 207 -12.75 -5.20 13.25
N ALA A 208 -11.83 -4.78 14.09
CA ALA A 208 -10.99 -5.65 14.92
C ALA A 208 -11.57 -5.91 16.33
N ARG A 209 -12.45 -5.04 16.85
CA ARG A 209 -13.00 -5.12 18.20
C ARG A 209 -13.55 -6.49 18.60
N PRO A 210 -14.25 -7.23 17.70
CA PRO A 210 -14.82 -8.54 18.08
C PRO A 210 -13.76 -9.57 18.46
N TRP A 211 -12.52 -9.41 18.04
CA TRP A 211 -11.48 -10.40 18.18
C TRP A 211 -10.11 -9.85 18.67
N ALA A 212 -9.95 -8.55 18.82
CA ALA A 212 -8.68 -7.95 19.21
C ALA A 212 -8.11 -8.56 20.50
N GLY A 213 -8.94 -8.81 21.51
CA GLY A 213 -8.51 -9.44 22.77
C GLY A 213 -8.11 -10.92 22.67
N GLU A 214 -8.32 -11.57 21.54
CA GLU A 214 -7.93 -12.97 21.30
C GLU A 214 -6.49 -13.11 20.81
N VAL A 215 -5.86 -12.02 20.37
CA VAL A 215 -4.47 -11.97 19.90
C VAL A 215 -3.63 -11.05 20.76
N ASP A 216 -2.31 -11.24 20.72
CA ASP A 216 -1.38 -10.45 21.54
C ASP A 216 -0.93 -9.17 20.83
N LEU A 217 -0.98 -9.17 19.48
CA LEU A 217 -0.53 -8.06 18.63
C LEU A 217 -1.31 -8.06 17.31
N ILE A 218 -1.55 -6.88 16.76
CA ILE A 218 -2.05 -6.69 15.40
C ILE A 218 -1.00 -5.90 14.60
N VAL A 219 -0.59 -6.46 13.45
CA VAL A 219 0.22 -5.79 12.44
C VAL A 219 -0.70 -5.40 11.29
N GLY A 220 -0.82 -4.11 11.02
CA GLY A 220 -1.67 -3.57 9.96
C GLY A 220 -0.93 -3.32 8.65
N GLY A 221 -1.68 -2.94 7.60
CA GLY A 221 -1.18 -2.61 6.27
C GLY A 221 -2.17 -1.79 5.44
N HIS A 222 -2.03 -1.83 4.11
CA HIS A 222 -2.91 -1.20 3.12
C HIS A 222 -2.90 0.32 3.09
N VAL A 223 -2.67 0.99 4.20
CA VAL A 223 -2.60 2.45 4.28
C VAL A 223 -1.16 2.92 4.18
N PRO A 224 -0.91 4.04 3.48
CA PRO A 224 0.46 4.44 3.17
C PRO A 224 1.29 4.87 4.38
N ASP A 225 0.63 5.42 5.40
CA ASP A 225 1.29 6.06 6.53
C ASP A 225 1.54 5.11 7.68
N GLY A 226 2.69 5.28 8.36
CA GLY A 226 2.96 4.54 9.60
C GLY A 226 2.07 5.01 10.75
N TRP A 227 1.56 4.06 11.53
CA TRP A 227 0.77 4.34 12.72
C TRP A 227 1.03 3.33 13.84
N VAL A 228 0.91 3.79 15.07
CA VAL A 228 1.07 2.98 16.27
C VAL A 228 0.02 3.36 17.31
N GLY A 229 -0.63 2.37 17.91
CA GLY A 229 -1.63 2.59 18.95
C GLY A 229 -2.14 1.29 19.57
N GLU A 230 -3.36 1.32 20.08
CA GLU A 230 -4.06 0.16 20.64
C GLU A 230 -5.50 0.09 20.09
N LEU A 231 -5.97 -1.14 19.86
CA LEU A 231 -7.34 -1.45 19.51
C LEU A 231 -7.94 -2.39 20.54
N ALA A 232 -8.97 -1.94 21.25
CA ALA A 232 -9.60 -2.74 22.31
C ALA A 232 -8.60 -3.34 23.33
N GLY A 233 -7.51 -2.61 23.62
CA GLY A 233 -6.46 -3.03 24.54
C GLY A 233 -5.40 -3.95 23.93
N THR A 234 -5.45 -4.24 22.63
CA THR A 234 -4.39 -4.99 21.94
C THR A 234 -3.47 -4.00 21.21
N PRO A 235 -2.14 -4.10 21.40
CA PRO A 235 -1.18 -3.29 20.65
C PRO A 235 -1.36 -3.50 19.15
N VAL A 236 -1.28 -2.41 18.39
CA VAL A 236 -1.37 -2.42 16.93
C VAL A 236 -0.42 -1.41 16.33
N GLY A 237 0.10 -1.73 15.15
CA GLY A 237 0.87 -0.78 14.37
C GLY A 237 1.05 -1.25 12.93
N HIS A 238 1.35 -0.30 12.07
CA HIS A 238 1.80 -0.57 10.71
C HIS A 238 2.93 0.40 10.31
N ALA A 239 3.80 -0.09 9.42
CA ALA A 239 4.87 0.68 8.84
C ALA A 239 4.34 1.59 7.71
N HIS A 240 5.20 2.44 7.16
CA HIS A 240 4.96 3.10 5.88
C HIS A 240 5.18 2.10 4.74
N VAL A 241 4.42 2.28 3.67
CA VAL A 241 4.49 1.46 2.46
C VAL A 241 5.84 1.59 1.72
N PHE A 242 6.06 0.76 0.70
CA PHE A 242 7.18 0.82 -0.26
C PHE A 242 8.56 0.72 0.40
N ALA A 243 8.68 -0.11 1.44
CA ALA A 243 9.90 -0.23 2.21
C ALA A 243 10.45 1.13 2.74
N ALA A 244 9.58 2.14 2.93
CA ALA A 244 10.02 3.41 3.49
C ALA A 244 10.40 3.26 4.96
N SER A 245 9.72 2.38 5.70
CA SER A 245 10.08 2.04 7.08
C SER A 245 9.77 0.58 7.42
N VAL A 246 10.34 0.12 8.53
CA VAL A 246 9.93 -1.12 9.22
C VAL A 246 9.29 -0.77 10.55
N LEU A 247 8.23 -1.47 10.92
CA LEU A 247 7.69 -1.43 12.27
C LEU A 247 8.50 -2.37 13.16
N VAL A 248 8.90 -1.91 14.32
CA VAL A 248 9.68 -2.70 15.28
C VAL A 248 8.83 -3.01 16.50
N ILE A 249 8.74 -4.29 16.87
CA ILE A 249 7.97 -4.76 18.01
C ILE A 249 8.85 -5.70 18.86
N ASP A 250 8.80 -5.53 20.17
CA ASP A 250 9.44 -6.40 21.14
C ASP A 250 8.40 -7.32 21.81
N LEU A 251 8.52 -8.64 21.60
CA LEU A 251 7.70 -9.66 22.25
C LEU A 251 8.36 -10.08 23.56
N PRO A 252 7.65 -10.07 24.70
CA PRO A 252 8.24 -10.29 26.01
C PRO A 252 8.58 -11.76 26.28
N SER A 253 9.57 -12.01 27.14
CA SER A 253 9.95 -13.34 27.61
C SER A 253 9.01 -13.90 28.67
N GLU A 254 8.28 -13.05 29.39
CA GLU A 254 7.33 -13.47 30.43
C GLU A 254 5.88 -13.36 29.92
N GLY A 255 5.07 -14.41 30.15
CA GLY A 255 3.74 -14.56 29.55
C GLY A 255 2.65 -13.59 30.04
N ALA A 256 2.93 -12.77 31.07
CA ALA A 256 2.02 -11.73 31.56
C ALA A 256 2.32 -10.33 30.97
N ALA A 257 3.47 -10.16 30.35
CA ALA A 257 3.84 -8.89 29.72
C ALA A 257 3.25 -8.82 28.30
N ARG A 258 2.88 -7.60 27.87
CA ARG A 258 2.33 -7.37 26.54
C ARG A 258 3.44 -7.05 25.53
N PRO A 259 3.25 -7.36 24.23
CA PRO A 259 4.09 -6.84 23.17
C PRO A 259 4.21 -5.32 23.23
N VAL A 260 5.39 -4.81 22.94
CA VAL A 260 5.64 -3.36 22.90
C VAL A 260 5.97 -2.96 21.48
N VAL A 261 5.10 -2.18 20.86
CA VAL A 261 5.36 -1.55 19.56
C VAL A 261 6.30 -0.37 19.81
N ARG A 262 7.54 -0.46 19.26
CA ARG A 262 8.61 0.52 19.43
C ARG A 262 8.47 1.71 18.50
N GLY A 263 7.67 1.59 17.47
CA GLY A 263 7.50 2.55 16.41
C GLY A 263 8.03 2.04 15.08
N TRP A 264 7.97 2.89 14.09
CA TRP A 264 8.51 2.62 12.75
C TRP A 264 9.86 3.33 12.56
N PHE A 265 10.76 2.72 11.79
CA PHE A 265 12.13 3.18 11.58
C PHE A 265 12.47 3.15 10.10
N PRO A 266 13.21 4.15 9.58
CA PRO A 266 13.56 4.24 8.18
C PRO A 266 14.34 3.01 7.69
N VAL A 267 14.02 2.55 6.48
CA VAL A 267 14.77 1.51 5.77
C VAL A 267 15.86 2.16 4.93
N PRO A 268 17.09 1.66 4.96
CA PRO A 268 18.17 2.20 4.15
C PRO A 268 17.96 1.94 2.65
N PRO A 269 18.44 2.83 1.77
CA PRO A 269 18.38 2.67 0.34
C PRO A 269 19.45 1.70 -0.17
N THR A 270 19.45 0.47 0.31
CA THR A 270 20.41 -0.57 -0.07
C THR A 270 20.08 -1.15 -1.44
N ARG A 271 21.09 -1.33 -2.28
CA ARG A 271 20.95 -2.06 -3.54
C ARG A 271 21.14 -3.56 -3.31
N PRO A 272 20.31 -4.42 -3.91
CA PRO A 272 20.46 -5.86 -3.74
C PRO A 272 21.77 -6.35 -4.36
N ALA A 273 22.43 -7.27 -3.67
CA ALA A 273 23.64 -7.92 -4.18
C ALA A 273 23.32 -8.88 -5.36
N ARG A 274 22.15 -9.53 -5.31
CA ARG A 274 21.70 -10.43 -6.37
C ARG A 274 21.14 -9.65 -7.55
N ARG A 275 21.57 -10.04 -8.74
CA ARG A 275 21.13 -9.47 -10.02
C ARG A 275 20.09 -10.41 -10.65
N THR A 276 18.82 -10.09 -10.47
CA THR A 276 17.71 -10.79 -11.13
C THR A 276 17.22 -9.97 -12.32
N PRO A 277 16.45 -10.55 -13.26
CA PRO A 277 15.86 -9.77 -14.35
C PRO A 277 15.05 -8.57 -13.88
N ALA A 278 14.33 -8.69 -12.75
CA ALA A 278 13.58 -7.59 -12.18
C ALA A 278 14.49 -6.47 -11.63
N VAL A 279 15.54 -6.82 -10.90
CA VAL A 279 16.54 -5.86 -10.40
C VAL A 279 17.25 -5.16 -11.56
N GLU A 280 17.63 -5.89 -12.61
CA GLU A 280 18.28 -5.32 -13.79
C GLU A 280 17.36 -4.36 -14.55
N ALA A 281 16.10 -4.72 -14.74
CA ALA A 281 15.11 -3.88 -15.40
C ALA A 281 14.85 -2.58 -14.60
N LEU A 282 14.69 -2.69 -13.27
CA LEU A 282 14.49 -1.54 -12.40
C LEU A 282 15.73 -0.62 -12.35
N ASP A 283 16.95 -1.19 -12.28
CA ASP A 283 18.19 -0.41 -12.32
C ASP A 283 18.36 0.31 -13.67
N ALA A 284 18.03 -0.36 -14.77
CA ALA A 284 18.03 0.26 -16.09
C ALA A 284 17.04 1.44 -16.14
N ALA A 285 15.80 1.23 -15.67
CA ALA A 285 14.78 2.27 -15.62
C ALA A 285 15.18 3.44 -14.68
N ALA A 286 15.88 3.16 -13.57
CA ALA A 286 16.39 4.18 -12.64
C ALA A 286 17.48 5.07 -13.23
N THR A 287 18.19 4.59 -14.24
CA THR A 287 19.29 5.32 -14.91
C THR A 287 18.90 5.86 -16.29
N ASN A 288 17.83 5.34 -16.89
CA ASN A 288 17.32 5.78 -18.18
C ASN A 288 16.60 7.12 -18.04
N VAL A 289 17.29 8.22 -18.36
CA VAL A 289 16.69 9.57 -18.37
C VAL A 289 15.84 9.70 -19.64
N VAL A 290 14.54 9.89 -19.46
CA VAL A 290 13.53 9.98 -20.54
C VAL A 290 13.01 11.40 -20.76
N GLY A 291 13.33 12.34 -19.85
CA GLY A 291 12.91 13.73 -19.96
C GLY A 291 13.52 14.58 -18.87
N GLU A 292 13.05 15.83 -18.80
CA GLU A 292 13.46 16.80 -17.78
C GLU A 292 12.24 17.58 -17.28
N SER A 293 12.13 17.75 -15.98
CA SER A 293 11.12 18.62 -15.38
C SER A 293 11.76 19.92 -14.90
N ARG A 294 11.21 21.07 -15.34
CA ARG A 294 11.68 22.39 -14.88
C ARG A 294 11.30 22.67 -13.43
N HIS A 295 10.30 21.97 -12.91
CA HIS A 295 9.69 22.22 -11.61
C HIS A 295 9.59 20.94 -10.80
N THR A 296 9.55 21.07 -9.48
CA THR A 296 9.11 20.00 -8.60
C THR A 296 7.59 20.07 -8.48
N TRP A 297 6.94 18.97 -8.81
CA TRP A 297 5.50 18.75 -8.68
C TRP A 297 5.23 17.85 -7.50
N LEU A 298 4.28 18.22 -6.65
CA LEU A 298 3.94 17.49 -5.44
C LEU A 298 2.46 17.09 -5.45
N SER A 299 2.15 15.94 -4.88
CA SER A 299 0.76 15.55 -4.60
C SER A 299 0.23 16.12 -3.28
N LEU A 300 0.89 17.14 -2.73
CA LEU A 300 0.51 17.79 -1.49
C LEU A 300 -0.53 18.88 -1.76
N THR A 301 -1.64 18.86 -1.01
CA THR A 301 -2.68 19.90 -1.07
C THR A 301 -2.10 21.27 -0.78
N GLY A 302 -2.42 22.23 -1.66
CA GLY A 302 -1.91 23.60 -1.54
C GLY A 302 -0.50 23.80 -2.09
N ALA A 303 0.12 22.79 -2.71
CA ALA A 303 1.37 22.97 -3.44
C ALA A 303 1.19 23.90 -4.64
N ASP A 304 2.14 24.83 -4.88
CA ASP A 304 2.13 25.72 -6.05
C ASP A 304 2.11 24.96 -7.39
N ARG A 305 2.64 23.75 -7.39
CA ARG A 305 2.70 22.82 -8.51
C ARG A 305 2.07 21.49 -8.08
N TYR A 306 0.76 21.36 -8.31
CA TYR A 306 0.00 20.19 -7.90
C TYR A 306 0.14 19.07 -8.93
N LEU A 307 0.77 17.96 -8.56
CA LEU A 307 1.07 16.85 -9.46
C LEU A 307 -0.19 16.22 -10.09
N PRO A 308 -1.31 16.04 -9.37
CA PRO A 308 -2.55 15.56 -9.99
C PRO A 308 -3.08 16.42 -11.12
N ASP A 309 -2.90 17.76 -11.10
CA ASP A 309 -3.30 18.63 -12.19
C ASP A 309 -2.43 18.41 -13.45
N LEU A 310 -1.12 18.26 -13.27
CA LEU A 310 -0.20 17.92 -14.37
C LEU A 310 -0.58 16.58 -15.01
N ILE A 311 -0.93 15.59 -14.21
CA ILE A 311 -1.36 14.28 -14.72
C ILE A 311 -2.71 14.41 -15.43
N ALA A 312 -3.67 15.14 -14.87
CA ALA A 312 -4.95 15.40 -15.51
C ALA A 312 -4.78 16.06 -16.89
N GLU A 313 -3.84 17.01 -17.00
CA GLU A 313 -3.49 17.63 -18.30
C GLU A 313 -2.92 16.59 -19.28
N ALA A 314 -1.99 15.75 -18.81
CA ALA A 314 -1.41 14.69 -19.63
C ALA A 314 -2.48 13.70 -20.12
N LEU A 315 -3.43 13.31 -19.27
CA LEU A 315 -4.54 12.44 -19.66
C LEU A 315 -5.44 13.10 -20.72
N ARG A 316 -5.75 14.39 -20.54
CA ARG A 316 -6.54 15.18 -21.50
C ARG A 316 -5.85 15.21 -22.87
N GLU A 317 -4.56 15.50 -22.92
CA GLU A 317 -3.78 15.54 -24.15
C GLU A 317 -3.65 14.16 -24.82
N ALA A 318 -3.49 13.09 -24.02
CA ALA A 318 -3.38 11.73 -24.55
C ALA A 318 -4.62 11.26 -25.29
N THR A 319 -5.79 11.74 -24.89
CA THR A 319 -7.09 11.29 -25.39
C THR A 319 -7.75 12.30 -26.35
N GLY A 320 -7.38 13.59 -26.28
CA GLY A 320 -8.10 14.66 -26.92
C GLY A 320 -9.46 15.00 -26.28
N ALA A 321 -9.76 14.47 -25.09
CA ALA A 321 -10.99 14.76 -24.37
C ALA A 321 -11.09 16.24 -23.95
N GLY A 322 -12.30 16.71 -23.71
CA GLY A 322 -12.53 18.10 -23.24
C GLY A 322 -11.96 18.37 -21.86
N ALA A 323 -11.80 17.34 -21.01
CA ALA A 323 -11.14 17.42 -19.71
C ALA A 323 -10.30 16.19 -19.41
N GLY A 324 -9.37 16.33 -18.46
CA GLY A 324 -8.68 15.24 -17.76
C GLY A 324 -8.94 15.32 -16.27
N MET A 325 -8.96 14.17 -15.59
CA MET A 325 -9.27 14.11 -14.17
C MET A 325 -8.51 12.99 -13.46
N VAL A 326 -7.99 13.31 -12.29
CA VAL A 326 -7.38 12.38 -11.34
C VAL A 326 -8.17 12.44 -10.04
N LEU A 327 -8.91 11.38 -9.74
CA LEU A 327 -9.73 11.32 -8.52
C LEU A 327 -9.04 10.58 -7.36
N ALA A 328 -7.97 9.85 -7.66
CA ALA A 328 -7.31 9.00 -6.70
C ALA A 328 -5.82 9.33 -6.61
N ALA A 329 -5.34 9.54 -5.40
CA ALA A 329 -3.94 9.79 -5.13
C ALA A 329 -3.09 8.52 -5.03
N GLN A 330 -3.69 7.34 -4.97
CA GLN A 330 -3.03 6.08 -4.65
C GLN A 330 -1.82 5.75 -5.55
N HIS A 331 -1.91 6.10 -6.84
CA HIS A 331 -0.80 5.93 -7.79
C HIS A 331 0.27 7.01 -7.68
N LEU A 332 -0.02 8.05 -6.92
CA LEU A 332 0.84 9.19 -6.69
C LEU A 332 1.50 9.13 -5.32
N THR A 333 1.26 8.05 -4.58
CA THR A 333 1.76 7.90 -3.23
C THR A 333 3.07 7.15 -3.25
N GLN A 334 4.14 7.88 -3.14
CA GLN A 334 5.41 7.34 -2.71
C GLN A 334 5.39 7.36 -1.19
N GLY A 335 5.45 6.19 -0.54
CA GLY A 335 5.53 6.12 0.91
C GLY A 335 6.67 6.99 1.42
N THR A 336 6.36 7.95 2.25
CA THR A 336 7.33 8.86 2.83
C THR A 336 7.23 8.81 4.34
N LEU A 337 8.34 9.10 5.04
CA LEU A 337 8.34 9.16 6.50
C LEU A 337 7.53 10.33 7.05
N ASP A 338 7.23 11.32 6.20
CA ASP A 338 6.53 12.55 6.53
C ASP A 338 5.07 12.55 6.04
N GLY A 339 4.56 11.38 5.65
CA GLY A 339 3.26 11.26 5.00
C GLY A 339 3.37 10.99 3.50
N VAL A 340 2.22 10.85 2.86
CA VAL A 340 2.13 10.42 1.47
C VAL A 340 2.26 11.59 0.54
N THR A 341 3.44 11.78 -0.03
CA THR A 341 3.67 12.81 -1.05
C THR A 341 4.34 12.19 -2.26
N ALA A 342 3.59 11.94 -3.32
CA ALA A 342 4.20 11.68 -4.60
C ALA A 342 4.85 12.95 -5.13
N ALA A 343 6.00 12.81 -5.72
CA ALA A 343 6.75 13.92 -6.28
C ALA A 343 7.36 13.57 -7.63
N LEU A 344 7.26 14.52 -8.56
CA LEU A 344 8.10 14.56 -9.74
C LEU A 344 9.07 15.71 -9.56
N ARG A 345 10.36 15.40 -9.34
CA ARG A 345 11.36 16.41 -8.99
C ARG A 345 11.82 17.21 -10.21
N ALA A 346 12.21 18.47 -9.98
CA ALA A 346 12.94 19.25 -10.97
C ALA A 346 14.27 18.58 -11.34
N GLY A 347 14.65 18.66 -12.62
CA GLY A 347 15.82 18.02 -13.20
C GLY A 347 15.48 16.76 -14.02
N PRO A 348 16.44 15.87 -14.22
CA PRO A 348 16.23 14.66 -15.02
C PRO A 348 15.10 13.80 -14.48
N VAL A 349 14.22 13.39 -15.38
CA VAL A 349 13.12 12.43 -15.11
C VAL A 349 13.55 11.08 -15.67
N THR A 350 13.57 10.08 -14.81
CA THR A 350 13.92 8.72 -15.21
C THR A 350 12.67 7.91 -15.56
N GLU A 351 12.85 6.83 -16.28
CA GLU A 351 11.78 5.90 -16.58
C GLU A 351 11.17 5.33 -15.29
N LEU A 352 11.98 5.04 -14.28
CA LEU A 352 11.51 4.56 -12.98
C LEU A 352 10.62 5.58 -12.26
N ASP A 353 10.89 6.89 -12.37
CA ASP A 353 10.03 7.92 -11.79
C ASP A 353 8.61 7.85 -12.39
N LEU A 354 8.52 7.63 -13.72
CA LEU A 354 7.22 7.49 -14.39
C LEU A 354 6.52 6.18 -14.03
N MET A 355 7.29 5.08 -13.84
CA MET A 355 6.72 3.80 -13.40
C MET A 355 6.13 3.88 -12.00
N TRP A 356 6.69 4.68 -11.10
CA TRP A 356 6.11 4.93 -9.78
C TRP A 356 4.81 5.73 -9.85
N LEU A 357 4.65 6.61 -10.82
CA LEU A 357 3.41 7.35 -11.02
C LEU A 357 2.33 6.52 -11.72
N PHE A 358 2.74 5.56 -12.54
CA PHE A 358 1.84 4.70 -13.32
C PHE A 358 2.33 3.25 -13.26
N ALA A 359 2.22 2.62 -12.10
CA ALA A 359 2.75 1.29 -11.81
C ALA A 359 1.91 0.13 -12.41
N LEU A 360 1.18 0.38 -13.49
CA LEU A 360 0.39 -0.63 -14.20
C LEU A 360 1.04 -0.99 -15.54
N ALA A 361 0.85 -2.24 -15.94
CA ALA A 361 1.34 -2.73 -17.23
C ALA A 361 0.70 -1.96 -18.40
N ASP A 362 -0.61 -1.71 -18.34
CA ASP A 362 -1.32 -0.87 -19.30
C ASP A 362 -1.60 0.50 -18.70
N ASP A 363 -0.89 1.52 -19.19
CA ASP A 363 -1.02 2.90 -18.75
C ASP A 363 -1.90 3.76 -19.69
N ARG A 364 -2.68 3.13 -20.57
CA ARG A 364 -3.57 3.86 -21.47
C ARG A 364 -4.76 4.44 -20.72
N PRO A 365 -4.96 5.78 -20.78
CA PRO A 365 -6.15 6.38 -20.20
C PRO A 365 -7.40 6.00 -20.99
N ALA A 366 -8.55 6.14 -20.35
CA ALA A 366 -9.86 5.94 -20.96
C ALA A 366 -10.60 7.27 -21.06
N THR A 367 -11.39 7.43 -22.12
CA THR A 367 -12.33 8.53 -22.27
C THR A 367 -13.71 8.08 -21.84
N VAL A 368 -14.38 8.92 -21.06
CA VAL A 368 -15.77 8.74 -20.59
C VAL A 368 -16.60 9.91 -21.08
N GLU A 369 -17.70 9.63 -21.80
CA GLU A 369 -18.66 10.65 -22.21
C GLU A 369 -19.45 11.17 -20.99
N LEU A 370 -19.60 12.50 -20.94
CA LEU A 370 -20.32 13.21 -19.89
C LEU A 370 -21.54 13.91 -20.46
N ARG A 371 -22.60 13.97 -19.66
CA ARG A 371 -23.76 14.81 -19.92
C ARG A 371 -23.51 16.22 -19.40
N PRO A 372 -24.24 17.24 -19.89
CA PRO A 372 -24.11 18.60 -19.41
C PRO A 372 -24.21 18.68 -17.86
N GLY A 373 -23.26 19.35 -17.22
CA GLY A 373 -23.17 19.51 -15.77
C GLY A 373 -22.61 18.34 -14.99
N GLU A 374 -22.38 17.17 -15.59
CA GLU A 374 -21.83 16.01 -14.88
C GLU A 374 -20.38 16.24 -14.43
N PHE A 375 -19.57 16.94 -15.20
CA PHE A 375 -18.19 17.25 -14.81
C PHE A 375 -18.15 18.03 -13.48
N ALA A 376 -18.91 19.11 -13.40
CA ALA A 376 -19.03 19.88 -12.16
C ALA A 376 -19.60 19.07 -11.00
N THR A 377 -20.55 18.17 -11.30
CA THR A 377 -21.14 17.26 -10.31
C THR A 377 -20.10 16.30 -9.75
N VAL A 378 -19.24 15.70 -10.59
CA VAL A 378 -18.18 14.80 -10.15
C VAL A 378 -17.21 15.54 -9.25
N VAL A 379 -16.72 16.71 -9.68
CA VAL A 379 -15.77 17.51 -8.88
C VAL A 379 -16.36 17.87 -7.52
N ALA A 380 -17.61 18.34 -7.50
CA ALA A 380 -18.29 18.74 -6.25
C ALA A 380 -18.53 17.53 -5.33
N ARG A 381 -19.04 16.41 -5.86
CA ARG A 381 -19.28 15.19 -5.08
C ARG A 381 -17.98 14.58 -4.56
N HIS A 382 -16.93 14.57 -5.36
CA HIS A 382 -15.61 14.13 -4.92
C HIS A 382 -15.09 15.02 -3.79
N ALA A 383 -15.15 16.34 -3.94
CA ALA A 383 -14.75 17.29 -2.89
C ALA A 383 -15.56 17.09 -1.59
N ALA A 384 -16.87 16.84 -1.69
CA ALA A 384 -17.71 16.54 -0.54
C ALA A 384 -17.33 15.20 0.15
N THR A 385 -16.79 14.23 -0.59
CA THR A 385 -16.29 12.99 0.01
C THR A 385 -14.94 13.17 0.71
N ALA A 386 -14.21 14.22 0.39
CA ALA A 386 -12.95 14.57 1.06
C ALA A 386 -13.15 15.18 2.47
N ASP A 387 -14.42 15.46 2.89
CA ASP A 387 -14.71 15.96 4.24
C ASP A 387 -14.36 14.90 5.31
N PRO A 388 -13.37 15.16 6.17
CA PRO A 388 -12.96 14.23 7.22
C PRO A 388 -14.04 14.00 8.29
N THR A 389 -15.07 14.85 8.35
CA THR A 389 -16.16 14.78 9.35
C THR A 389 -17.33 13.92 8.87
N ALA A 390 -17.37 13.54 7.60
CA ALA A 390 -18.47 12.77 7.05
C ALA A 390 -18.46 11.31 7.54
N ARG A 391 -19.54 10.89 8.19
CA ARG A 391 -19.71 9.59 8.86
C ARG A 391 -20.33 8.51 7.98
N ASP A 392 -20.02 8.42 6.73
CA ASP A 392 -20.65 7.44 5.84
C ASP A 392 -19.88 6.10 5.89
N ALA A 393 -20.51 5.05 6.39
CA ALA A 393 -19.92 3.71 6.51
C ALA A 393 -19.53 3.11 5.13
N ASP A 394 -20.20 3.53 4.06
CA ASP A 394 -19.90 3.08 2.70
C ASP A 394 -18.63 3.72 2.09
N ARG A 395 -18.05 4.73 2.74
CA ARG A 395 -16.84 5.43 2.28
C ARG A 395 -15.52 4.75 2.68
N VAL A 396 -15.61 3.71 3.45
CA VAL A 396 -14.49 3.02 4.13
C VAL A 396 -13.45 2.45 3.16
N TRP A 397 -13.82 2.12 1.95
CA TRP A 397 -12.97 1.44 0.99
C TRP A 397 -12.32 2.36 -0.06
N TRP A 398 -12.71 3.65 -0.09
CA TRP A 398 -12.12 4.67 -0.96
C TRP A 398 -11.26 5.66 -0.14
N ASN A 399 -10.14 5.22 0.40
CA ASN A 399 -9.20 6.09 1.14
C ASN A 399 -8.62 7.22 0.27
N TRP A 400 -8.81 7.12 -1.02
CA TRP A 400 -8.29 8.01 -2.05
C TRP A 400 -9.09 9.30 -2.20
N SER A 401 -10.27 9.35 -1.63
CA SER A 401 -11.22 10.45 -1.83
C SER A 401 -10.88 11.74 -1.10
N ARG A 402 -9.73 11.79 -0.43
CA ARG A 402 -9.40 12.92 0.46
C ARG A 402 -8.51 13.98 -0.17
N MET A 403 -7.88 13.68 -1.30
CA MET A 403 -7.16 14.69 -2.05
C MET A 403 -8.12 15.43 -2.98
N PRO A 404 -7.95 16.75 -3.16
CA PRO A 404 -8.62 17.44 -4.23
C PRO A 404 -8.39 16.73 -5.56
N ALA A 405 -9.43 16.65 -6.39
CA ALA A 405 -9.26 16.12 -7.73
C ALA A 405 -8.21 16.94 -8.48
N GLY A 406 -7.26 16.26 -9.12
CA GLY A 406 -6.46 16.88 -10.17
C GLY A 406 -7.36 17.07 -11.38
N VAL A 407 -7.47 18.28 -11.89
CA VAL A 407 -8.39 18.63 -12.97
C VAL A 407 -7.69 19.53 -14.00
N SER A 408 -7.85 19.15 -15.27
CA SER A 408 -7.56 20.02 -16.40
C SER A 408 -8.75 20.02 -17.35
N ALA A 409 -9.32 21.19 -17.64
CA ALA A 409 -10.45 21.32 -18.54
C ALA A 409 -10.24 22.45 -19.55
N GLY A 410 -10.49 22.16 -20.81
CA GLY A 410 -10.46 23.16 -21.88
C GLY A 410 -11.74 24.02 -21.95
N THR A 411 -12.83 23.58 -21.33
CA THR A 411 -14.13 24.28 -21.27
C THR A 411 -14.74 24.11 -19.88
N ALA A 412 -15.71 24.99 -19.54
CA ALA A 412 -16.41 24.92 -18.26
C ALA A 412 -17.32 23.68 -18.13
N ASP A 413 -17.82 23.16 -19.24
CA ASP A 413 -18.71 21.99 -19.29
C ASP A 413 -18.23 21.04 -20.42
N PRO A 414 -17.21 20.23 -20.18
CA PRO A 414 -16.68 19.28 -21.15
C PRO A 414 -17.67 18.12 -21.38
N ASP A 415 -17.79 17.69 -22.62
CA ASP A 415 -18.63 16.56 -23.05
C ASP A 415 -17.96 15.20 -22.83
N ALA A 416 -16.66 15.17 -22.52
CA ALA A 416 -15.90 13.97 -22.22
C ALA A 416 -14.76 14.26 -21.26
N VAL A 417 -14.45 13.26 -20.42
CA VAL A 417 -13.33 13.30 -19.47
C VAL A 417 -12.37 12.14 -19.68
N ALA A 418 -11.09 12.42 -19.68
CA ALA A 418 -10.02 11.43 -19.66
C ALA A 418 -9.65 11.05 -18.22
N VAL A 419 -9.63 9.76 -17.96
CA VAL A 419 -9.27 9.18 -16.66
C VAL A 419 -8.45 7.91 -16.84
N MET A 420 -7.76 7.46 -15.80
CA MET A 420 -7.23 6.10 -15.81
C MET A 420 -8.37 5.08 -15.62
N PRO A 421 -8.32 3.89 -16.27
CA PRO A 421 -9.42 2.92 -16.27
C PRO A 421 -9.95 2.52 -14.89
N TRP A 422 -9.07 2.41 -13.89
CA TRP A 422 -9.48 2.06 -12.51
C TRP A 422 -10.27 3.17 -11.79
N VAL A 423 -10.31 4.39 -12.33
CA VAL A 423 -11.12 5.50 -11.79
C VAL A 423 -12.56 5.42 -12.27
N VAL A 424 -12.83 4.70 -13.37
CA VAL A 424 -14.17 4.60 -14.01
C VAL A 424 -15.25 4.10 -13.04
N PRO A 425 -15.04 3.06 -12.21
CA PRO A 425 -16.03 2.64 -11.24
C PRO A 425 -16.40 3.75 -10.24
N ARG A 426 -15.44 4.56 -9.83
CA ARG A 426 -15.68 5.71 -8.96
C ARG A 426 -16.45 6.82 -9.66
N LEU A 427 -16.17 7.09 -10.92
CA LEU A 427 -16.97 8.03 -11.71
C LEU A 427 -18.42 7.55 -11.85
N ALA A 428 -18.62 6.27 -12.13
CA ALA A 428 -19.95 5.67 -12.24
C ALA A 428 -20.75 5.83 -10.94
N GLU A 429 -20.13 5.61 -9.80
CA GLU A 429 -20.72 5.83 -8.47
C GLU A 429 -21.07 7.31 -8.23
N LEU A 430 -20.13 8.22 -8.53
CA LEU A 430 -20.35 9.66 -8.38
C LEU A 430 -21.45 10.19 -9.30
N LEU A 431 -21.67 9.56 -10.44
CA LEU A 431 -22.70 9.94 -11.42
C LEU A 431 -24.00 9.12 -11.30
N ASP A 432 -24.00 8.07 -10.47
CA ASP A 432 -25.13 7.16 -10.29
C ASP A 432 -25.60 6.55 -11.62
N ARG A 433 -24.64 6.12 -12.45
CA ARG A 433 -24.92 5.44 -13.74
C ARG A 433 -23.74 4.62 -14.26
N ASP A 434 -24.01 3.63 -15.08
CA ASP A 434 -22.98 2.90 -15.82
C ASP A 434 -22.31 3.79 -16.86
N LEU A 435 -21.00 3.59 -17.03
CA LEU A 435 -20.15 4.36 -17.94
C LEU A 435 -19.52 3.44 -18.99
N ALA A 436 -19.66 3.80 -20.24
CA ALA A 436 -18.88 3.24 -21.33
C ALA A 436 -17.54 3.98 -21.43
N THR A 437 -16.49 3.28 -21.86
CA THR A 437 -15.14 3.83 -21.96
C THR A 437 -14.51 3.49 -23.30
N GLU A 438 -13.73 4.43 -23.84
CA GLU A 438 -12.88 4.21 -25.00
C GLU A 438 -11.41 4.37 -24.57
N PRO A 439 -10.55 3.34 -24.77
CA PRO A 439 -9.14 3.44 -24.42
C PRO A 439 -8.41 4.34 -25.41
N ALA A 440 -7.47 5.13 -24.89
CA ALA A 440 -6.59 5.94 -25.73
C ALA A 440 -5.56 5.08 -26.48
N THR A 441 -5.03 5.64 -27.56
CA THR A 441 -3.89 5.05 -28.29
C THR A 441 -2.54 5.41 -27.65
N THR A 442 -2.47 6.51 -26.92
CA THR A 442 -1.27 7.01 -26.25
C THR A 442 -1.35 6.69 -24.76
N GLY A 443 -0.27 6.14 -24.21
CA GLY A 443 -0.16 5.90 -22.77
C GLY A 443 0.05 7.17 -21.95
N ALA A 444 -0.36 7.16 -20.70
CA ALA A 444 -0.27 8.28 -19.77
C ALA A 444 1.18 8.70 -19.50
N ARG A 445 2.12 7.75 -19.40
CA ARG A 445 3.56 8.05 -19.24
C ARG A 445 4.12 8.88 -20.37
N ALA A 446 3.80 8.50 -21.62
CA ALA A 446 4.25 9.24 -22.80
C ALA A 446 3.62 10.63 -22.90
N ALA A 447 2.36 10.78 -22.49
CA ALA A 447 1.67 12.06 -22.45
C ALA A 447 2.22 12.96 -21.35
N LEU A 448 2.49 12.43 -20.16
CA LEU A 448 3.11 13.17 -19.06
C LEU A 448 4.48 13.74 -19.44
N LEU A 449 5.31 12.97 -20.15
CA LEU A 449 6.60 13.46 -20.65
C LEU A 449 6.45 14.68 -21.57
N ARG A 450 5.44 14.69 -22.45
CA ARG A 450 5.17 15.86 -23.30
C ARG A 450 4.72 17.08 -22.50
N ALA A 451 3.91 16.87 -21.47
CA ALA A 451 3.41 17.96 -20.61
C ALA A 451 4.51 18.60 -19.72
N LEU A 452 5.66 17.93 -19.54
CA LEU A 452 6.80 18.48 -18.79
C LEU A 452 7.68 19.45 -19.59
N THR A 453 7.66 19.37 -20.91
CA THR A 453 8.44 20.22 -21.82
C THR A 453 7.75 21.53 -22.11
#